data_48e21d50db273ba8cbd82eff826ac516
#
_entry.id   48e21d50db273ba8cbd82eff826ac516
#
_cell.length_a   1.000
_cell.length_b   1.000
_cell.length_c   1.000
_cell.angle_alpha   90.00
_cell.angle_beta   90.00
_cell.angle_gamma   90.00
#
_symmetry.space_group_name_H-M   'P 1'
#
loop_
_entity.id
_entity.type
_entity.pdbx_description
1 polymer ?
#
loop_
_entity_poly.entity_id
_entity_poly.type
_entity_poly.pdbx_seq_one_letter_code
_entity_poly.pdbx_strand_id
1 'polypeptide(L)'
;MSLKKIIKPLILASLCASSSYTIAQTKVIYNANGYTPLYQGEVQQFTTLVIKNGKVVKLGSDTLKDSYPDAKLIDAHGNTLLPGLIDAHGHVIGLGDNLSQLDVRGAKSVDEVTNKLKVFADNKQGWIIGRGWNQELWPDTRFPTAKDLDKVVNDRPVVLSRVDSHAIWVNSKALELAGITAQTKAPEGGEIIKDEFGNPTGIFVDKAESLITQHMPAPSKQDISDSLDAAGKHLLSLGITSTHDAGIDKTTWEVYKERGDLGNLPLRIVAMLSGASPDLDTMLKAGRYHDKNDFMEIRSVKVYADGALGSRGAALIEEYADRPGHHGLMLETQEKLEALFTQSFKSGFSANTHAIGDKANKVVLDAYQNVFKKTGGILLRNRIEHAQIVTPDDIPRFKALKIIPSMQPVHATSDMHMAEQRLTEKQLSGAYAWQTFLQQGSVVAAGSDYPVELANPFDGLYSAITRMDHNKLPENGWRASEVLSREDALRAFTLGGAYAAHQEFKVGSLEKGKWADFILIDKDYFKVPVGEIYKTNVLQTWVAGIKRYEKTKTENTTEK
;
A
#
# COMPACT_ATOMS: atom_id res chain seq x y z
N MET A 1 -72.43 -21.01 40.93
CA MET A 1 -71.74 -19.91 40.15
C MET A 1 -70.56 -20.53 39.37
N SER A 2 -70.74 -20.73 38.09
CA SER A 2 -69.79 -21.45 37.24
C SER A 2 -68.96 -20.44 36.40
N LEU A 3 -67.64 -20.41 36.58
CA LEU A 3 -66.75 -19.61 35.75
C LEU A 3 -66.34 -20.44 34.49
N LYS A 4 -66.82 -20.06 33.32
CA LYS A 4 -66.38 -20.55 32.03
C LYS A 4 -65.05 -19.91 31.68
N LYS A 5 -63.96 -20.71 31.59
CA LYS A 5 -62.68 -20.32 31.00
C LYS A 5 -62.82 -20.32 29.46
N ILE A 6 -62.59 -19.16 28.88
CA ILE A 6 -62.51 -18.99 27.42
C ILE A 6 -61.03 -19.26 27.03
N ILE A 7 -60.79 -20.33 26.27
CA ILE A 7 -59.50 -20.63 25.63
C ILE A 7 -59.51 -19.99 24.26
N LYS A 8 -58.66 -19.00 24.01
CA LYS A 8 -58.38 -18.48 22.68
C LYS A 8 -57.35 -19.36 21.96
N PRO A 9 -57.57 -19.77 20.72
CA PRO A 9 -56.55 -20.51 19.98
C PRO A 9 -55.43 -19.54 19.52
N LEU A 10 -54.19 -19.88 19.86
CA LEU A 10 -52.95 -19.26 19.35
C LEU A 10 -52.73 -19.77 17.92
N ILE A 11 -52.96 -18.93 16.93
CA ILE A 11 -52.58 -19.23 15.54
C ILE A 11 -51.08 -19.01 15.42
N LEU A 12 -50.32 -20.10 15.35
CA LEU A 12 -48.90 -20.11 15.09
C LEU A 12 -48.73 -19.87 13.58
N ALA A 13 -48.47 -18.59 13.17
CA ALA A 13 -48.09 -18.27 11.80
C ALA A 13 -46.65 -18.76 11.58
N SER A 14 -46.53 -19.90 10.92
CA SER A 14 -45.24 -20.42 10.43
C SER A 14 -44.74 -19.46 9.32
N LEU A 15 -43.79 -18.57 9.65
CA LEU A 15 -43.00 -17.85 8.65
C LEU A 15 -42.08 -18.87 7.98
N CYS A 16 -42.49 -19.43 6.85
CA CYS A 16 -41.57 -20.03 5.90
C CYS A 16 -40.68 -18.92 5.34
N ALA A 17 -39.51 -18.73 5.94
CA ALA A 17 -38.42 -18.01 5.30
C ALA A 17 -37.99 -18.78 4.05
N SER A 18 -38.60 -18.47 2.92
CA SER A 18 -38.10 -18.87 1.61
C SER A 18 -36.74 -18.20 1.44
N SER A 19 -35.67 -18.95 1.74
CA SER A 19 -34.32 -18.59 1.27
C SER A 19 -34.37 -18.57 -0.24
N SER A 20 -34.54 -17.37 -0.80
CA SER A 20 -34.36 -17.13 -2.21
C SER A 20 -32.93 -17.51 -2.56
N TYR A 21 -32.72 -18.70 -3.11
CA TYR A 21 -31.50 -19.04 -3.82
C TYR A 21 -31.42 -18.05 -4.99
N THR A 22 -30.69 -16.96 -4.79
CA THR A 22 -30.31 -16.09 -5.89
C THR A 22 -29.45 -16.95 -6.81
N ILE A 23 -30.04 -17.45 -7.89
CA ILE A 23 -29.28 -18.13 -8.97
C ILE A 23 -28.25 -17.10 -9.39
N ALA A 24 -26.97 -17.42 -9.14
CA ALA A 24 -25.89 -16.49 -9.41
C ALA A 24 -25.88 -16.22 -10.92
N GLN A 25 -26.27 -15.00 -11.27
CA GLN A 25 -26.43 -14.54 -12.64
C GLN A 25 -25.08 -14.61 -13.37
N THR A 26 -25.05 -15.37 -14.48
CA THR A 26 -23.92 -15.33 -15.40
C THR A 26 -23.83 -13.92 -16.00
N LYS A 27 -22.61 -13.37 -16.06
CA LYS A 27 -22.29 -12.10 -16.70
C LYS A 27 -21.36 -12.35 -17.87
N VAL A 28 -21.59 -11.63 -18.97
CA VAL A 28 -20.72 -11.64 -20.15
C VAL A 28 -20.28 -10.21 -20.42
N ILE A 29 -19.00 -9.94 -20.22
CA ILE A 29 -18.37 -8.69 -20.63
C ILE A 29 -17.88 -8.90 -22.06
N TYR A 30 -18.40 -8.16 -23.03
CA TYR A 30 -18.10 -8.30 -24.46
C TYR A 30 -17.59 -6.99 -25.05
N ASN A 31 -17.14 -7.00 -26.31
CA ASN A 31 -16.59 -5.83 -26.99
C ASN A 31 -15.44 -5.19 -26.18
N ALA A 32 -14.58 -6.02 -25.60
CA ALA A 32 -13.40 -5.60 -24.87
C ALA A 32 -12.14 -5.74 -25.73
N ASN A 33 -11.15 -4.91 -25.46
CA ASN A 33 -9.78 -5.14 -25.90
C ASN A 33 -9.03 -5.79 -24.74
N GLY A 34 -9.23 -7.10 -24.57
CA GLY A 34 -8.84 -7.84 -23.37
C GLY A 34 -7.44 -8.45 -23.47
N TYR A 35 -6.66 -8.35 -22.39
CA TYR A 35 -5.36 -8.98 -22.24
C TYR A 35 -5.26 -9.61 -20.86
N THR A 36 -4.67 -10.81 -20.78
CA THR A 36 -4.35 -11.44 -19.50
C THR A 36 -3.04 -12.22 -19.59
N PRO A 37 -2.08 -11.99 -18.67
CA PRO A 37 -0.92 -12.86 -18.57
C PRO A 37 -1.36 -14.26 -18.12
N LEU A 38 -0.84 -15.30 -18.74
CA LEU A 38 -1.06 -16.68 -18.28
C LEU A 38 -0.02 -17.04 -17.22
N TYR A 39 -0.38 -17.90 -16.27
CA TYR A 39 0.55 -18.36 -15.25
C TYR A 39 1.79 -19.04 -15.88
N GLN A 40 1.55 -19.82 -16.93
CA GLN A 40 2.59 -20.35 -17.79
C GLN A 40 2.30 -19.92 -19.22
N GLY A 41 3.18 -19.14 -19.82
CA GLY A 41 3.02 -18.71 -21.21
C GLY A 41 2.96 -17.19 -21.37
N GLU A 42 2.54 -16.80 -22.56
CA GLU A 42 2.47 -15.40 -23.01
C GLU A 42 1.18 -14.70 -22.54
N VAL A 43 1.01 -13.46 -22.93
CA VAL A 43 -0.21 -12.70 -22.72
C VAL A 43 -1.27 -13.16 -23.72
N GLN A 44 -2.40 -13.67 -23.23
CA GLN A 44 -3.55 -14.04 -24.04
C GLN A 44 -4.42 -12.81 -24.33
N GLN A 45 -4.84 -12.65 -25.61
CA GLN A 45 -5.83 -11.65 -26.02
C GLN A 45 -7.23 -12.27 -26.10
N PHE A 46 -8.26 -11.46 -25.84
CA PHE A 46 -9.66 -11.86 -25.94
C PHE A 46 -10.57 -10.62 -26.13
N THR A 47 -11.79 -10.81 -26.58
CA THR A 47 -12.78 -9.74 -26.65
C THR A 47 -13.98 -9.97 -25.72
N THR A 48 -14.11 -11.18 -25.15
CA THR A 48 -15.21 -11.54 -24.25
C THR A 48 -14.74 -12.32 -23.05
N LEU A 49 -15.24 -11.93 -21.87
CA LEU A 49 -15.03 -12.57 -20.58
C LEU A 49 -16.39 -13.04 -20.02
N VAL A 50 -16.51 -14.34 -19.75
CA VAL A 50 -17.69 -14.94 -19.10
C VAL A 50 -17.41 -15.19 -17.62
N ILE A 51 -18.31 -14.69 -16.77
CA ILE A 51 -18.22 -14.75 -15.30
C ILE A 51 -19.45 -15.48 -14.76
N LYS A 52 -19.23 -16.44 -13.85
CA LYS A 52 -20.29 -17.08 -13.07
C LYS A 52 -19.82 -17.29 -11.63
N ASN A 53 -20.65 -16.96 -10.65
CA ASN A 53 -20.33 -17.05 -9.22
C ASN A 53 -19.05 -16.27 -8.84
N GLY A 54 -18.80 -15.11 -9.47
CA GLY A 54 -17.61 -14.29 -9.23
C GLY A 54 -16.33 -14.83 -9.88
N LYS A 55 -16.38 -15.96 -10.59
CA LYS A 55 -15.21 -16.60 -11.18
C LYS A 55 -15.25 -16.58 -12.70
N VAL A 56 -14.08 -16.57 -13.30
CA VAL A 56 -13.89 -16.67 -14.75
C VAL A 56 -14.31 -18.09 -15.20
N VAL A 57 -15.22 -18.12 -16.16
CA VAL A 57 -15.67 -19.37 -16.81
C VAL A 57 -14.94 -19.59 -18.11
N LYS A 58 -14.82 -18.55 -18.93
CA LYS A 58 -14.22 -18.64 -20.27
C LYS A 58 -13.83 -17.25 -20.80
N LEU A 59 -12.76 -17.24 -21.57
CA LEU A 59 -12.36 -16.13 -22.44
C LEU A 59 -12.61 -16.52 -23.89
N GLY A 60 -12.89 -15.58 -24.76
CA GLY A 60 -13.09 -15.85 -26.19
C GLY A 60 -13.37 -14.59 -27.03
N SER A 61 -13.89 -14.82 -28.24
CA SER A 61 -14.37 -13.75 -29.12
C SER A 61 -15.82 -13.35 -28.78
N ASP A 62 -16.32 -12.26 -29.37
CA ASP A 62 -17.66 -11.74 -29.09
C ASP A 62 -18.80 -12.70 -29.47
N THR A 63 -18.55 -13.67 -30.36
CA THR A 63 -19.51 -14.74 -30.66
C THR A 63 -19.79 -15.62 -29.44
N LEU A 64 -18.92 -15.57 -28.41
CA LEU A 64 -19.08 -16.34 -27.18
C LEU A 64 -20.34 -15.93 -26.40
N LYS A 65 -20.78 -14.65 -26.52
CA LYS A 65 -22.01 -14.18 -25.86
C LYS A 65 -23.26 -14.95 -26.29
N ASP A 66 -23.30 -15.43 -27.53
CA ASP A 66 -24.45 -16.16 -28.08
C ASP A 66 -24.63 -17.53 -27.41
N SER A 67 -23.57 -18.07 -26.80
CA SER A 67 -23.59 -19.30 -26.01
C SER A 67 -24.18 -19.12 -24.60
N TYR A 68 -24.51 -17.89 -24.21
CA TYR A 68 -25.02 -17.54 -22.87
C TYR A 68 -26.25 -16.63 -22.97
N PRO A 69 -27.37 -17.08 -23.54
CA PRO A 69 -28.54 -16.23 -23.84
C PRO A 69 -29.19 -15.62 -22.59
N ASP A 70 -29.10 -16.30 -21.43
CA ASP A 70 -29.67 -15.83 -20.16
C ASP A 70 -28.68 -14.97 -19.34
N ALA A 71 -27.49 -14.70 -19.86
CA ALA A 71 -26.48 -13.93 -19.14
C ALA A 71 -26.79 -12.42 -19.18
N LYS A 72 -26.39 -11.72 -18.11
CA LYS A 72 -26.33 -10.26 -18.14
C LYS A 72 -25.19 -9.82 -19.05
N LEU A 73 -25.53 -9.23 -20.19
CA LEU A 73 -24.57 -8.67 -21.13
C LEU A 73 -24.09 -7.30 -20.65
N ILE A 74 -22.79 -7.06 -20.72
CA ILE A 74 -22.13 -5.80 -20.34
C ILE A 74 -21.15 -5.44 -21.46
N ASP A 75 -21.43 -4.32 -22.13
CA ASP A 75 -20.58 -3.81 -23.20
C ASP A 75 -19.36 -3.10 -22.59
N ALA A 76 -18.16 -3.51 -22.96
CA ALA A 76 -16.92 -2.84 -22.60
C ALA A 76 -16.59 -1.63 -23.50
N HIS A 77 -17.40 -1.39 -24.53
CA HIS A 77 -17.26 -0.25 -25.47
C HIS A 77 -15.88 -0.16 -26.14
N GLY A 78 -15.21 -1.26 -26.39
CA GLY A 78 -13.86 -1.30 -26.95
C GLY A 78 -12.75 -0.92 -25.97
N ASN A 79 -13.10 -0.62 -24.72
CA ASN A 79 -12.10 -0.28 -23.70
C ASN A 79 -11.19 -1.46 -23.39
N THR A 80 -9.98 -1.16 -22.92
CA THR A 80 -9.03 -2.20 -22.56
C THR A 80 -9.41 -2.86 -21.24
N LEU A 81 -9.40 -4.19 -21.23
CA LEU A 81 -9.68 -5.03 -20.07
C LEU A 81 -8.38 -5.75 -19.64
N LEU A 82 -7.93 -5.48 -18.42
CA LEU A 82 -6.78 -6.13 -17.78
C LEU A 82 -7.23 -6.88 -16.52
N PRO A 83 -6.47 -7.89 -16.05
CA PRO A 83 -6.64 -8.39 -14.70
C PRO A 83 -6.54 -7.25 -13.70
N GLY A 84 -7.24 -7.37 -12.57
CA GLY A 84 -7.10 -6.44 -11.47
C GLY A 84 -5.64 -6.35 -11.00
N LEU A 85 -5.15 -5.13 -10.80
CA LEU A 85 -3.78 -4.90 -10.41
C LEU A 85 -3.58 -5.25 -8.93
N ILE A 86 -2.38 -5.75 -8.62
CA ILE A 86 -1.96 -6.13 -7.26
C ILE A 86 -0.80 -5.25 -6.86
N ASP A 87 -0.98 -4.47 -5.79
CA ASP A 87 0.12 -3.78 -5.15
C ASP A 87 0.74 -4.70 -4.09
N ALA A 88 1.97 -5.16 -4.32
CA ALA A 88 2.59 -6.15 -3.45
C ALA A 88 3.25 -5.55 -2.18
N HIS A 89 3.23 -4.23 -2.00
CA HIS A 89 3.78 -3.56 -0.83
C HIS A 89 3.16 -2.18 -0.63
N GLY A 90 2.35 -2.02 0.40
CA GLY A 90 1.80 -0.75 0.80
C GLY A 90 1.43 -0.73 2.28
N HIS A 91 0.93 0.40 2.77
CA HIS A 91 0.51 0.62 4.15
C HIS A 91 -0.93 1.14 4.14
N VAL A 92 -1.89 0.20 4.17
CA VAL A 92 -3.32 0.48 3.92
C VAL A 92 -3.89 1.48 4.92
N ILE A 93 -3.65 1.27 6.21
CA ILE A 93 -4.17 2.17 7.24
C ILE A 93 -3.49 3.54 7.13
N GLY A 94 -2.16 3.57 6.92
CA GLY A 94 -1.43 4.83 6.71
C GLY A 94 -1.93 5.64 5.51
N LEU A 95 -2.34 4.96 4.42
CA LEU A 95 -2.99 5.63 3.28
C LEU A 95 -4.37 6.21 3.69
N GLY A 96 -5.19 5.40 4.36
CA GLY A 96 -6.51 5.83 4.81
C GLY A 96 -6.45 7.03 5.74
N ASP A 97 -5.51 7.00 6.67
CA ASP A 97 -5.24 8.12 7.58
C ASP A 97 -4.85 9.38 6.78
N ASN A 98 -3.92 9.26 5.83
CA ASN A 98 -3.51 10.38 4.98
C ASN A 98 -4.66 10.96 4.14
N LEU A 99 -5.57 10.11 3.64
CA LEU A 99 -6.75 10.55 2.89
C LEU A 99 -7.83 11.19 3.79
N SER A 100 -7.83 10.84 5.07
CA SER A 100 -8.79 11.34 6.07
C SER A 100 -8.29 12.56 6.83
N GLN A 101 -7.01 12.93 6.69
CA GLN A 101 -6.37 14.10 7.26
C GLN A 101 -6.56 15.34 6.40
N LEU A 102 -6.43 16.51 7.04
CA LEU A 102 -6.39 17.78 6.33
C LEU A 102 -5.11 17.88 5.47
N ASP A 103 -5.25 17.97 4.16
CA ASP A 103 -4.13 18.21 3.25
C ASP A 103 -4.00 19.71 2.92
N VAL A 104 -2.90 20.29 3.38
CA VAL A 104 -2.57 21.69 3.13
C VAL A 104 -1.33 21.87 2.24
N ARG A 105 -0.90 20.79 1.55
CA ARG A 105 0.23 20.88 0.63
C ARG A 105 -0.02 21.93 -0.44
N GLY A 106 1.03 22.67 -0.78
CA GLY A 106 0.99 23.73 -1.78
C GLY A 106 0.31 25.02 -1.36
N ALA A 107 -0.25 25.12 -0.13
CA ALA A 107 -0.80 26.36 0.40
C ALA A 107 0.26 27.47 0.41
N LYS A 108 -0.11 28.67 -0.07
CA LYS A 108 0.79 29.79 -0.28
C LYS A 108 0.80 30.82 0.85
N SER A 109 -0.02 30.60 1.90
CA SER A 109 -0.09 31.50 3.06
C SER A 109 -0.72 30.80 4.28
N VAL A 110 -0.52 31.36 5.46
CA VAL A 110 -1.22 30.98 6.69
C VAL A 110 -2.75 31.05 6.51
N ASP A 111 -3.24 32.09 5.83
CA ASP A 111 -4.67 32.27 5.60
C ASP A 111 -5.25 31.18 4.72
N GLU A 112 -4.52 30.69 3.71
CA GLU A 112 -4.97 29.58 2.89
C GLU A 112 -5.04 28.28 3.72
N VAL A 113 -4.05 28.02 4.58
CA VAL A 113 -4.08 26.88 5.51
C VAL A 113 -5.27 26.96 6.46
N THR A 114 -5.48 28.10 7.09
CA THR A 114 -6.57 28.28 8.08
C THR A 114 -7.94 28.23 7.43
N ASN A 115 -8.11 28.70 6.19
CA ASN A 115 -9.35 28.56 5.43
C ASN A 115 -9.65 27.08 5.12
N LYS A 116 -8.65 26.31 4.69
CA LYS A 116 -8.82 24.84 4.50
C LYS A 116 -9.15 24.14 5.82
N LEU A 117 -8.47 24.52 6.91
CA LEU A 117 -8.72 23.98 8.24
C LEU A 117 -10.16 24.24 8.70
N LYS A 118 -10.66 25.45 8.51
CA LYS A 118 -12.04 25.82 8.89
C LYS A 118 -13.08 24.90 8.23
N VAL A 119 -12.98 24.73 6.92
CA VAL A 119 -13.90 23.87 6.16
C VAL A 119 -13.79 22.41 6.61
N PHE A 120 -12.56 21.94 6.84
CA PHE A 120 -12.31 20.56 7.27
C PHE A 120 -12.85 20.29 8.69
N ALA A 121 -12.71 21.27 9.58
CA ALA A 121 -13.09 21.16 10.99
C ALA A 121 -14.60 21.01 11.21
N ASP A 122 -15.44 21.56 10.31
CA ASP A 122 -16.91 21.53 10.46
C ASP A 122 -17.49 20.12 10.63
N ASN A 123 -16.83 19.10 10.06
CA ASN A 123 -17.28 17.70 10.06
C ASN A 123 -16.41 16.77 10.93
N LYS A 124 -15.52 17.31 11.77
CA LYS A 124 -14.61 16.49 12.59
C LYS A 124 -14.91 16.66 14.08
N GLN A 125 -14.63 15.62 14.85
CA GLN A 125 -14.64 15.59 16.30
C GLN A 125 -13.26 15.23 16.85
N GLY A 126 -12.95 15.61 18.06
CA GLY A 126 -11.67 15.28 18.71
C GLY A 126 -10.47 16.00 18.08
N TRP A 127 -9.34 15.34 17.97
CA TRP A 127 -8.12 15.88 17.38
C TRP A 127 -8.28 16.09 15.88
N ILE A 128 -7.89 17.25 15.39
CA ILE A 128 -7.79 17.54 13.97
C ILE A 128 -6.35 17.36 13.54
N ILE A 129 -6.13 16.39 12.66
CA ILE A 129 -4.81 16.06 12.16
C ILE A 129 -4.72 16.49 10.69
N GLY A 130 -3.60 17.06 10.31
CA GLY A 130 -3.34 17.46 8.93
C GLY A 130 -1.86 17.44 8.61
N ARG A 131 -1.53 17.71 7.33
CA ARG A 131 -0.16 17.64 6.84
C ARG A 131 0.11 18.59 5.68
N GLY A 132 1.38 18.92 5.51
CA GLY A 132 1.86 19.49 4.26
C GLY A 132 2.05 20.98 4.26
N TRP A 133 1.98 21.67 5.42
CA TRP A 133 2.35 23.08 5.44
C TRP A 133 3.85 23.25 5.16
N ASN A 134 4.17 24.34 4.46
CA ASN A 134 5.55 24.69 4.11
C ASN A 134 5.68 26.22 4.05
N GLN A 135 6.24 26.82 5.09
CA GLN A 135 6.42 28.27 5.18
C GLN A 135 7.38 28.84 4.13
N GLU A 136 8.27 28.01 3.55
CA GLU A 136 9.15 28.43 2.47
C GLU A 136 8.40 28.86 1.19
N LEU A 137 7.13 28.46 1.08
CA LEU A 137 6.25 28.86 -0.01
C LEU A 137 5.48 30.17 0.29
N TRP A 138 5.63 30.73 1.50
CA TRP A 138 4.86 31.87 1.95
C TRP A 138 5.65 33.19 1.78
N PRO A 139 4.97 34.32 1.62
CA PRO A 139 5.64 35.59 1.38
C PRO A 139 6.61 36.04 2.48
N ASP A 140 6.32 35.69 3.74
CA ASP A 140 7.11 36.11 4.90
C ASP A 140 8.03 34.99 5.45
N THR A 141 7.95 33.78 4.93
CA THR A 141 8.75 32.60 5.30
C THR A 141 8.86 32.32 6.81
N ARG A 142 8.09 33.03 7.65
CA ARG A 142 8.10 32.83 9.10
C ARG A 142 7.41 31.53 9.50
N PHE A 143 7.83 30.92 10.58
CA PHE A 143 7.04 29.88 11.22
C PHE A 143 5.67 30.44 11.65
N PRO A 144 4.58 29.68 11.43
CA PRO A 144 3.26 30.05 11.92
C PRO A 144 3.18 29.85 13.45
N THR A 145 2.09 30.31 14.04
CA THR A 145 1.89 30.24 15.50
C THR A 145 0.59 29.56 15.87
N ALA A 146 0.47 29.08 17.11
CA ALA A 146 -0.76 28.51 17.65
C ALA A 146 -1.96 29.46 17.47
N LYS A 147 -1.72 30.78 17.65
CA LYS A 147 -2.74 31.84 17.50
C LYS A 147 -3.31 31.90 16.07
N ASP A 148 -2.54 31.52 15.07
CA ASP A 148 -3.03 31.50 13.70
C ASP A 148 -4.11 30.41 13.50
N LEU A 149 -3.93 29.24 14.09
CA LEU A 149 -4.94 28.16 14.09
C LEU A 149 -6.13 28.49 15.00
N ASP A 150 -5.89 29.14 16.16
CA ASP A 150 -6.93 29.51 17.12
C ASP A 150 -8.00 30.45 16.54
N LYS A 151 -7.65 31.22 15.50
CA LYS A 151 -8.60 32.09 14.79
C LYS A 151 -9.78 31.32 14.20
N VAL A 152 -9.58 30.03 13.87
CA VAL A 152 -10.59 29.20 13.19
C VAL A 152 -10.99 27.97 13.99
N VAL A 153 -10.09 27.40 14.81
CA VAL A 153 -10.36 26.25 15.68
C VAL A 153 -9.66 26.46 17.02
N ASN A 154 -10.44 26.76 18.08
CA ASN A 154 -9.94 26.99 19.43
C ASN A 154 -10.59 26.07 20.48
N ASP A 155 -11.61 25.29 20.09
CA ASP A 155 -12.40 24.42 20.96
C ASP A 155 -11.86 22.98 21.05
N ARG A 156 -11.01 22.58 20.11
CA ARG A 156 -10.41 21.24 20.02
C ARG A 156 -8.98 21.30 19.52
N PRO A 157 -8.16 20.26 19.81
CA PRO A 157 -6.75 20.26 19.46
C PRO A 157 -6.54 20.08 17.95
N VAL A 158 -5.58 20.83 17.39
CA VAL A 158 -5.13 20.77 15.99
C VAL A 158 -3.65 20.47 15.96
N VAL A 159 -3.25 19.52 15.09
CA VAL A 159 -1.87 19.16 14.79
C VAL A 159 -1.69 19.09 13.27
N LEU A 160 -0.84 19.92 12.71
CA LEU A 160 -0.51 19.94 11.29
C LEU A 160 0.98 19.63 11.12
N SER A 161 1.32 18.51 10.49
CA SER A 161 2.71 18.15 10.17
C SER A 161 3.25 18.98 9.01
N ARG A 162 4.51 19.39 9.09
CA ARG A 162 5.23 20.04 7.99
C ARG A 162 5.42 19.06 6.82
N VAL A 163 5.63 19.60 5.63
CA VAL A 163 5.75 18.81 4.39
C VAL A 163 6.86 17.75 4.45
N ASP A 164 7.94 18.03 5.17
CA ASP A 164 9.09 17.13 5.38
C ASP A 164 8.97 16.21 6.60
N SER A 165 7.87 16.34 7.37
CA SER A 165 7.60 15.57 8.59
C SER A 165 8.66 15.75 9.70
N HIS A 166 9.36 16.90 9.72
CA HIS A 166 10.34 17.26 10.75
C HIS A 166 9.87 18.39 11.67
N ALA A 167 8.61 18.85 11.54
CA ALA A 167 8.00 19.78 12.46
C ALA A 167 6.49 19.62 12.48
N ILE A 168 5.88 19.92 13.63
CA ILE A 168 4.42 20.05 13.77
C ILE A 168 4.05 21.47 14.18
N TRP A 169 2.91 21.92 13.68
CA TRP A 169 2.25 23.16 14.04
C TRP A 169 0.94 22.85 14.77
N VAL A 170 0.82 23.31 16.01
CA VAL A 170 -0.31 23.00 16.88
C VAL A 170 -0.99 24.26 17.38
N ASN A 171 -2.28 24.16 17.71
CA ASN A 171 -3.05 25.25 18.30
C ASN A 171 -2.92 25.29 19.83
N SER A 172 -3.46 26.35 20.45
CA SER A 172 -3.41 26.55 21.91
C SER A 172 -4.12 25.41 22.68
N LYS A 173 -5.15 24.81 22.11
CA LYS A 173 -5.85 23.68 22.75
C LYS A 173 -5.00 22.43 22.84
N ALA A 174 -4.17 22.15 21.82
CA ALA A 174 -3.21 21.04 21.85
C ALA A 174 -2.09 21.32 22.87
N LEU A 175 -1.60 22.56 22.98
CA LEU A 175 -0.62 22.96 24.01
C LEU A 175 -1.18 22.76 25.42
N GLU A 176 -2.43 23.18 25.66
CA GLU A 176 -3.14 23.01 26.94
C GLU A 176 -3.24 21.52 27.33
N LEU A 177 -3.73 20.67 26.42
CA LEU A 177 -3.91 19.24 26.68
C LEU A 177 -2.57 18.51 26.93
N ALA A 178 -1.50 18.95 26.28
CA ALA A 178 -0.17 18.40 26.49
C ALA A 178 0.57 19.01 27.71
N GLY A 179 -0.02 20.00 28.40
CA GLY A 179 0.59 20.65 29.55
C GLY A 179 1.85 21.45 29.19
N ILE A 180 1.94 21.96 27.97
CA ILE A 180 3.11 22.71 27.47
C ILE A 180 3.08 24.14 27.99
N THR A 181 4.18 24.56 28.61
CA THR A 181 4.35 25.89 29.20
C THR A 181 5.69 26.52 28.83
N ALA A 182 5.92 27.77 29.25
CA ALA A 182 7.23 28.43 29.07
C ALA A 182 8.40 27.63 29.71
N GLN A 183 8.11 26.88 30.79
CA GLN A 183 9.09 26.07 31.52
C GLN A 183 9.37 24.71 30.87
N THR A 184 8.56 24.27 29.90
CA THR A 184 8.76 23.01 29.19
C THR A 184 10.09 23.01 28.46
N LYS A 185 10.90 21.98 28.70
CA LYS A 185 12.19 21.77 28.03
C LYS A 185 12.03 20.84 26.84
N ALA A 186 12.68 21.18 25.75
CA ALA A 186 12.79 20.28 24.62
C ALA A 186 13.64 19.05 24.99
N PRO A 187 13.28 17.82 24.52
CA PRO A 187 14.15 16.65 24.65
C PRO A 187 15.40 16.82 23.79
N GLU A 188 16.46 16.04 24.11
CA GLU A 188 17.68 16.01 23.30
C GLU A 188 17.36 15.57 21.86
N GLY A 189 17.79 16.37 20.88
CA GLY A 189 17.47 16.19 19.46
C GLY A 189 16.08 16.69 19.06
N GLY A 190 15.46 17.56 19.84
CA GLY A 190 14.24 18.27 19.51
C GLY A 190 14.30 19.73 19.88
N GLU A 191 13.45 20.56 19.27
CA GLU A 191 13.38 21.99 19.56
C GLU A 191 11.91 22.44 19.72
N ILE A 192 11.67 23.32 20.72
CA ILE A 192 10.39 24.04 20.89
C ILE A 192 10.63 25.47 20.46
N ILE A 193 9.98 25.93 19.40
CA ILE A 193 10.11 27.32 18.97
C ILE A 193 9.33 28.21 19.95
N LYS A 194 10.05 29.20 20.54
CA LYS A 194 9.51 30.11 21.54
C LYS A 194 9.54 31.55 21.03
N ASP A 195 8.63 32.38 21.55
CA ASP A 195 8.59 33.80 21.32
C ASP A 195 9.68 34.54 22.13
N GLU A 196 9.78 35.86 21.98
CA GLU A 196 10.72 36.71 22.69
C GLU A 196 10.54 36.73 24.22
N PHE A 197 9.35 36.27 24.70
CA PHE A 197 9.03 36.16 26.12
C PHE A 197 9.26 34.73 26.65
N GLY A 198 9.74 33.79 25.80
CA GLY A 198 9.99 32.40 26.15
C GLY A 198 8.75 31.51 26.13
N ASN A 199 7.61 31.96 25.61
CA ASN A 199 6.42 31.16 25.48
C ASN A 199 6.48 30.29 24.21
N PRO A 200 6.03 29.03 24.26
CA PRO A 200 5.93 28.18 23.08
C PRO A 200 5.01 28.77 22.01
N THR A 201 5.52 28.91 20.78
CA THR A 201 4.74 29.47 19.66
C THR A 201 3.72 28.51 19.08
N GLY A 202 3.85 27.21 19.37
CA GLY A 202 3.05 26.14 18.77
C GLY A 202 3.80 25.31 17.73
N ILE A 203 5.11 25.57 17.53
CA ILE A 203 5.96 24.78 16.63
C ILE A 203 6.90 23.89 17.45
N PHE A 204 6.91 22.60 17.11
CA PHE A 204 7.76 21.56 17.68
C PHE A 204 8.53 20.90 16.56
N VAL A 205 9.85 20.75 16.72
CA VAL A 205 10.76 20.22 15.70
C VAL A 205 11.35 18.90 16.18
N ASP A 206 11.42 17.92 15.30
CA ASP A 206 12.01 16.59 15.50
C ASP A 206 11.48 15.91 16.78
N LYS A 207 12.37 15.48 17.70
CA LYS A 207 11.97 14.75 18.91
C LYS A 207 11.04 15.54 19.84
N ALA A 208 10.96 16.87 19.70
CA ALA A 208 10.02 17.66 20.49
C ALA A 208 8.54 17.41 20.09
N GLU A 209 8.28 16.91 18.89
CA GLU A 209 6.93 16.52 18.45
C GLU A 209 6.28 15.52 19.41
N SER A 210 7.07 14.62 20.01
CA SER A 210 6.59 13.62 20.97
C SER A 210 5.93 14.24 22.21
N LEU A 211 6.29 15.47 22.57
CA LEU A 211 5.65 16.19 23.68
C LEU A 211 4.16 16.44 23.44
N ILE A 212 3.75 16.50 22.19
CA ILE A 212 2.35 16.66 21.77
C ILE A 212 1.75 15.29 21.40
N THR A 213 2.41 14.55 20.52
CA THR A 213 1.84 13.35 19.89
C THR A 213 1.56 12.22 20.89
N GLN A 214 2.31 12.13 21.99
CA GLN A 214 2.03 11.17 23.08
C GLN A 214 0.67 11.39 23.77
N HIS A 215 0.05 12.57 23.63
CA HIS A 215 -1.27 12.90 24.18
C HIS A 215 -2.40 12.67 23.17
N MET A 216 -2.07 12.35 21.93
CA MET A 216 -3.07 11.97 20.95
C MET A 216 -3.61 10.58 21.31
N PRO A 217 -4.93 10.37 21.23
CA PRO A 217 -5.50 9.05 21.49
C PRO A 217 -4.97 8.03 20.45
N ALA A 218 -4.70 6.82 20.90
CA ALA A 218 -4.43 5.73 19.97
C ALA A 218 -5.68 5.50 19.08
N PRO A 219 -5.49 5.14 17.79
CA PRO A 219 -6.60 4.86 16.90
C PRO A 219 -7.53 3.77 17.47
N SER A 220 -8.82 4.04 17.47
CA SER A 220 -9.83 3.04 17.83
C SER A 220 -10.03 2.04 16.70
N LYS A 221 -10.68 0.90 16.95
CA LYS A 221 -11.09 -0.04 15.89
C LYS A 221 -11.96 0.63 14.82
N GLN A 222 -12.78 1.62 15.20
CA GLN A 222 -13.59 2.37 14.25
C GLN A 222 -12.73 3.26 13.35
N ASP A 223 -11.75 3.97 13.93
CA ASP A 223 -10.82 4.80 13.12
C ASP A 223 -10.07 3.95 12.11
N ILE A 224 -9.57 2.77 12.52
CA ILE A 224 -8.92 1.81 11.62
C ILE A 224 -9.87 1.32 10.53
N SER A 225 -11.13 1.03 10.88
CA SER A 225 -12.15 0.61 9.92
C SER A 225 -12.47 1.71 8.89
N ASP A 226 -12.57 2.97 9.34
CA ASP A 226 -12.83 4.12 8.49
C ASP A 226 -11.63 4.40 7.56
N SER A 227 -10.40 4.29 8.08
CA SER A 227 -9.18 4.40 7.28
C SER A 227 -9.07 3.29 6.23
N LEU A 228 -9.44 2.05 6.60
CA LEU A 228 -9.53 0.94 5.66
C LEU A 228 -10.51 1.22 4.52
N ASP A 229 -11.69 1.75 4.83
CA ASP A 229 -12.71 2.05 3.83
C ASP A 229 -12.28 3.21 2.92
N ALA A 230 -11.64 4.25 3.47
CA ALA A 230 -11.08 5.37 2.69
C ALA A 230 -9.97 4.90 1.74
N ALA A 231 -9.00 4.13 2.25
CA ALA A 231 -7.94 3.54 1.44
C ALA A 231 -8.51 2.61 0.38
N GLY A 232 -9.45 1.72 0.74
CA GLY A 232 -10.06 0.79 -0.19
C GLY A 232 -10.78 1.46 -1.35
N LYS A 233 -11.54 2.53 -1.08
CA LYS A 233 -12.19 3.34 -2.11
C LYS A 233 -11.16 3.97 -3.05
N HIS A 234 -10.09 4.52 -2.52
CA HIS A 234 -9.02 5.14 -3.31
C HIS A 234 -8.28 4.11 -4.16
N LEU A 235 -7.85 2.99 -3.58
CA LEU A 235 -7.15 1.91 -4.30
C LEU A 235 -8.00 1.33 -5.43
N LEU A 236 -9.30 1.11 -5.20
CA LEU A 236 -10.22 0.66 -6.23
C LEU A 236 -10.36 1.67 -7.38
N SER A 237 -10.30 2.97 -7.10
CA SER A 237 -10.34 4.00 -8.16
C SER A 237 -9.09 4.00 -9.04
N LEU A 238 -8.00 3.43 -8.55
CA LEU A 238 -6.73 3.25 -9.25
C LEU A 238 -6.58 1.86 -9.90
N GLY A 239 -7.61 0.99 -9.79
CA GLY A 239 -7.59 -0.34 -10.41
C GLY A 239 -6.90 -1.42 -9.57
N ILE A 240 -6.54 -1.13 -8.33
CA ILE A 240 -5.96 -2.10 -7.41
C ILE A 240 -7.11 -2.95 -6.83
N THR A 241 -7.06 -4.25 -7.07
CA THR A 241 -8.05 -5.22 -6.59
C THR A 241 -7.53 -6.05 -5.41
N SER A 242 -6.22 -6.07 -5.24
CA SER A 242 -5.54 -6.74 -4.13
C SER A 242 -4.31 -5.92 -3.71
N THR A 243 -4.04 -5.90 -2.40
CA THR A 243 -2.85 -5.23 -1.86
C THR A 243 -2.22 -6.02 -0.73
N HIS A 244 -0.89 -5.88 -0.58
CA HIS A 244 -0.18 -6.48 0.54
C HIS A 244 0.15 -5.38 1.56
N ASP A 245 -0.44 -5.49 2.76
CA ASP A 245 -0.29 -4.49 3.83
C ASP A 245 0.89 -4.84 4.74
N ALA A 246 1.91 -3.99 4.73
CA ALA A 246 3.23 -4.27 5.27
C ALA A 246 3.39 -3.80 6.72
N GLY A 247 3.07 -4.66 7.69
CA GLY A 247 3.41 -4.43 9.09
C GLY A 247 2.24 -3.97 9.96
N ILE A 248 1.18 -4.77 10.05
CA ILE A 248 0.01 -4.47 10.89
C ILE A 248 0.26 -4.79 12.37
N ASP A 249 -0.28 -3.94 13.24
CA ASP A 249 -0.33 -4.18 14.68
C ASP A 249 -1.51 -5.08 15.09
N LYS A 250 -1.63 -5.36 16.39
CA LYS A 250 -2.70 -6.22 16.92
C LYS A 250 -4.09 -5.64 16.71
N THR A 251 -4.29 -4.34 16.87
CA THR A 251 -5.61 -3.71 16.72
C THR A 251 -6.06 -3.78 15.27
N THR A 252 -5.19 -3.49 14.33
CA THR A 252 -5.43 -3.65 12.89
C THR A 252 -5.69 -5.12 12.52
N TRP A 253 -4.91 -6.06 13.10
CA TRP A 253 -5.12 -7.49 12.93
C TRP A 253 -6.51 -7.95 13.38
N GLU A 254 -7.01 -7.45 14.51
CA GLU A 254 -8.37 -7.74 15.01
C GLU A 254 -9.43 -7.19 14.06
N VAL A 255 -9.32 -5.93 13.62
CA VAL A 255 -10.25 -5.31 12.67
C VAL A 255 -10.27 -6.06 11.34
N TYR A 256 -9.13 -6.42 10.80
CA TYR A 256 -9.03 -7.14 9.53
C TYR A 256 -9.69 -8.51 9.59
N LYS A 257 -9.51 -9.25 10.68
CA LYS A 257 -10.18 -10.53 10.89
C LYS A 257 -11.70 -10.36 11.00
N GLU A 258 -12.15 -9.38 11.79
CA GLU A 258 -13.58 -9.09 11.93
C GLU A 258 -14.22 -8.74 10.59
N ARG A 259 -13.58 -7.84 9.80
CA ARG A 259 -14.04 -7.44 8.47
C ARG A 259 -14.02 -8.62 7.47
N GLY A 260 -13.02 -9.50 7.57
CA GLY A 260 -12.93 -10.74 6.78
C GLY A 260 -14.05 -11.73 7.11
N ASP A 261 -14.31 -11.97 8.38
CA ASP A 261 -15.38 -12.85 8.86
C ASP A 261 -16.78 -12.34 8.43
N LEU A 262 -16.99 -11.02 8.48
CA LEU A 262 -18.20 -10.36 8.00
C LEU A 262 -18.33 -10.32 6.48
N GLY A 263 -17.23 -10.52 5.73
CA GLY A 263 -17.19 -10.46 4.27
C GLY A 263 -17.43 -9.06 3.69
N ASN A 264 -17.02 -8.01 4.43
CA ASN A 264 -17.24 -6.60 4.05
C ASN A 264 -15.94 -5.82 3.78
N LEU A 265 -14.86 -6.53 3.42
CA LEU A 265 -13.64 -5.88 2.92
C LEU A 265 -13.87 -5.24 1.55
N PRO A 266 -13.31 -4.03 1.30
CA PRO A 266 -13.51 -3.33 0.02
C PRO A 266 -12.79 -4.02 -1.14
N LEU A 267 -11.57 -4.52 -0.91
CA LEU A 267 -10.70 -5.23 -1.85
C LEU A 267 -9.98 -6.37 -1.12
N ARG A 268 -9.16 -7.13 -1.85
CA ARG A 268 -8.36 -8.20 -1.20
C ARG A 268 -7.15 -7.63 -0.48
N ILE A 269 -6.89 -8.13 0.72
CA ILE A 269 -5.74 -7.72 1.54
C ILE A 269 -4.94 -8.94 1.97
N VAL A 270 -3.64 -8.90 1.73
CA VAL A 270 -2.67 -9.86 2.25
C VAL A 270 -1.81 -9.13 3.28
N ALA A 271 -2.11 -9.33 4.56
CA ALA A 271 -1.46 -8.57 5.62
C ALA A 271 -0.25 -9.31 6.20
N MET A 272 0.76 -8.53 6.57
CA MET A 272 1.99 -8.96 7.24
C MET A 272 1.96 -8.46 8.68
N LEU A 273 2.10 -9.34 9.65
CA LEU A 273 2.20 -8.96 11.06
C LEU A 273 3.46 -8.12 11.29
N SER A 274 3.40 -7.08 12.10
CA SER A 274 4.59 -6.32 12.47
C SER A 274 5.51 -7.16 13.35
N GLY A 275 6.74 -7.41 12.89
CA GLY A 275 7.79 -8.09 13.66
C GLY A 275 8.28 -7.28 14.86
N ALA A 276 8.04 -5.97 14.87
CA ALA A 276 8.35 -5.08 16.00
C ALA A 276 7.20 -4.98 17.01
N SER A 277 6.03 -5.61 16.73
CA SER A 277 4.89 -5.56 17.65
C SER A 277 5.19 -6.33 18.95
N PRO A 278 4.91 -5.75 20.13
CA PRO A 278 4.99 -6.47 21.40
C PRO A 278 4.00 -7.64 21.48
N ASP A 279 2.96 -7.62 20.66
CA ASP A 279 1.92 -8.66 20.58
C ASP A 279 2.21 -9.73 19.52
N LEU A 280 3.38 -9.72 18.87
CA LEU A 280 3.71 -10.67 17.79
C LEU A 280 3.50 -12.13 18.22
N ASP A 281 3.96 -12.50 19.41
CA ASP A 281 3.78 -13.86 19.94
C ASP A 281 2.31 -14.27 20.03
N THR A 282 1.43 -13.37 20.44
CA THR A 282 -0.01 -13.60 20.53
C THR A 282 -0.61 -13.83 19.15
N MET A 283 -0.23 -12.99 18.18
CA MET A 283 -0.72 -13.09 16.80
C MET A 283 -0.22 -14.36 16.10
N LEU A 284 1.06 -14.73 16.31
CA LEU A 284 1.63 -15.97 15.75
C LEU A 284 0.97 -17.23 16.34
N LYS A 285 0.70 -17.26 17.65
CA LYS A 285 -0.01 -18.36 18.32
C LYS A 285 -1.45 -18.53 17.83
N ALA A 286 -2.11 -17.46 17.42
CA ALA A 286 -3.43 -17.53 16.80
C ALA A 286 -3.40 -18.20 15.42
N GLY A 287 -2.22 -18.35 14.82
CA GLY A 287 -2.03 -18.98 13.53
C GLY A 287 -2.34 -18.08 12.34
N ARG A 288 -2.09 -18.62 11.14
CA ARG A 288 -2.45 -17.93 9.89
C ARG A 288 -3.97 -17.77 9.80
N TYR A 289 -4.39 -16.65 9.22
CA TYR A 289 -5.80 -16.39 8.97
C TYR A 289 -6.08 -16.32 7.47
N HIS A 290 -7.22 -16.85 7.08
CA HIS A 290 -7.75 -16.79 5.73
C HIS A 290 -9.28 -16.79 5.78
N ASP A 291 -9.92 -15.81 5.15
CA ASP A 291 -11.38 -15.76 5.10
C ASP A 291 -11.94 -16.67 4.01
N LYS A 292 -13.21 -17.06 4.17
CA LYS A 292 -13.90 -18.00 3.24
C LYS A 292 -14.08 -17.49 1.81
N ASN A 293 -13.94 -16.17 1.58
CA ASN A 293 -14.18 -15.52 0.29
C ASN A 293 -12.88 -15.12 -0.42
N ASP A 294 -11.72 -15.48 0.13
CA ASP A 294 -10.39 -15.11 -0.38
C ASP A 294 -10.12 -13.60 -0.39
N PHE A 295 -10.76 -12.82 0.49
CA PHE A 295 -10.52 -11.37 0.61
C PHE A 295 -9.44 -11.02 1.62
N MET A 296 -9.20 -11.85 2.64
CA MET A 296 -8.19 -11.62 3.66
C MET A 296 -7.26 -12.82 3.80
N GLU A 297 -5.97 -12.54 3.78
CA GLU A 297 -4.92 -13.51 4.12
C GLU A 297 -3.91 -12.87 5.08
N ILE A 298 -3.59 -13.56 6.19
CA ILE A 298 -2.53 -13.16 7.12
C ILE A 298 -1.60 -14.35 7.31
N ARG A 299 -0.40 -14.27 6.71
CA ARG A 299 0.52 -15.42 6.63
C ARG A 299 2.00 -15.08 6.71
N SER A 300 2.34 -13.82 6.89
CA SER A 300 3.72 -13.35 6.90
C SER A 300 3.97 -12.35 8.03
N VAL A 301 5.25 -12.13 8.32
CA VAL A 301 5.74 -11.15 9.29
C VAL A 301 6.61 -10.15 8.56
N LYS A 302 6.34 -8.84 8.71
CA LYS A 302 7.19 -7.74 8.23
C LYS A 302 8.30 -7.50 9.23
N VAL A 303 9.53 -7.53 8.77
CA VAL A 303 10.75 -7.28 9.55
C VAL A 303 11.53 -6.13 8.90
N TYR A 304 12.30 -5.38 9.67
CA TYR A 304 13.12 -4.26 9.17
C TYR A 304 14.59 -4.56 9.47
N ALA A 305 15.44 -4.57 8.43
CA ALA A 305 16.87 -4.76 8.59
C ALA A 305 17.65 -3.45 8.65
N ASP A 306 17.25 -2.44 7.89
CA ASP A 306 17.89 -1.12 7.81
C ASP A 306 16.87 0.00 7.54
N GLY A 307 17.38 1.21 7.32
CA GLY A 307 16.59 2.38 6.96
C GLY A 307 16.64 2.71 5.47
N ALA A 308 16.15 3.90 5.09
CA ALA A 308 16.03 4.35 3.71
C ALA A 308 17.33 4.97 3.16
N LEU A 309 17.50 4.90 1.82
CA LEU A 309 18.60 5.54 1.11
C LEU A 309 18.54 7.07 1.25
N GLY A 310 17.34 7.64 1.19
CA GLY A 310 17.08 9.07 1.26
C GLY A 310 17.61 9.75 2.53
N SER A 311 17.46 9.11 3.67
CA SER A 311 17.96 9.58 4.97
C SER A 311 19.40 9.14 5.27
N ARG A 312 20.05 8.40 4.36
CA ARG A 312 21.31 7.67 4.59
C ARG A 312 21.22 6.66 5.74
N GLY A 313 20.03 6.13 5.98
CA GLY A 313 19.79 5.03 6.93
C GLY A 313 20.03 3.65 6.35
N ALA A 314 20.01 3.50 5.02
CA ALA A 314 20.31 2.24 4.35
C ALA A 314 21.73 1.77 4.68
N ALA A 315 21.87 0.52 5.12
CA ALA A 315 23.16 -0.02 5.55
C ALA A 315 24.00 -0.48 4.35
N LEU A 316 25.14 0.16 4.14
CA LEU A 316 26.07 -0.08 3.02
C LEU A 316 27.34 -0.80 3.47
N ILE A 317 27.89 -1.64 2.59
CA ILE A 317 29.20 -2.30 2.78
C ILE A 317 30.30 -1.24 2.69
N GLU A 318 30.29 -0.43 1.63
CA GLU A 318 31.15 0.73 1.48
C GLU A 318 30.45 1.98 2.03
N GLU A 319 31.21 3.04 2.30
CA GLU A 319 30.65 4.30 2.77
C GLU A 319 29.75 4.99 1.73
N TYR A 320 28.89 5.88 2.18
CA TYR A 320 28.15 6.77 1.28
C TYR A 320 29.12 7.69 0.52
N ALA A 321 29.00 7.75 -0.80
CA ALA A 321 29.89 8.54 -1.65
C ALA A 321 29.85 10.04 -1.32
N ASP A 322 28.72 10.55 -0.87
CA ASP A 322 28.51 11.95 -0.46
C ASP A 322 28.72 12.19 1.04
N ARG A 323 29.10 11.16 1.83
CA ARG A 323 29.34 11.29 3.27
C ARG A 323 30.41 10.30 3.75
N PRO A 324 31.70 10.66 3.59
CA PRO A 324 32.81 9.80 4.04
C PRO A 324 32.69 9.37 5.51
N GLY A 325 33.03 8.15 5.80
CA GLY A 325 32.95 7.52 7.12
C GLY A 325 31.54 7.09 7.54
N HIS A 326 30.51 7.29 6.71
CA HIS A 326 29.14 6.92 7.03
C HIS A 326 28.67 5.73 6.19
N HIS A 327 28.19 4.67 6.85
CA HIS A 327 27.76 3.41 6.23
C HIS A 327 26.25 3.11 6.44
N GLY A 328 25.46 4.07 6.91
CA GLY A 328 24.08 3.81 7.33
C GLY A 328 24.01 3.01 8.63
N LEU A 329 22.86 2.39 8.88
CA LEU A 329 22.57 1.72 10.14
C LEU A 329 21.78 0.43 9.93
N MET A 330 22.30 -0.69 10.45
CA MET A 330 21.47 -1.87 10.65
C MET A 330 20.54 -1.62 11.85
N LEU A 331 19.23 -1.81 11.65
CA LEU A 331 18.22 -1.70 12.72
C LEU A 331 18.20 -2.94 13.61
N GLU A 332 18.54 -4.09 13.04
CA GLU A 332 18.61 -5.37 13.75
C GLU A 332 19.93 -6.09 13.47
N THR A 333 20.42 -6.84 14.47
CA THR A 333 21.57 -7.71 14.26
C THR A 333 21.16 -8.98 13.51
N GLN A 334 22.14 -9.68 12.92
CA GLN A 334 21.87 -10.95 12.22
C GLN A 334 21.22 -11.98 13.16
N GLU A 335 21.67 -12.06 14.41
CA GLU A 335 21.15 -13.00 15.42
C GLU A 335 19.68 -12.72 15.74
N LYS A 336 19.27 -11.45 15.83
CA LYS A 336 17.88 -11.07 16.05
C LYS A 336 17.02 -11.39 14.82
N LEU A 337 17.52 -11.13 13.60
CA LEU A 337 16.86 -11.52 12.37
C LEU A 337 16.66 -13.04 12.31
N GLU A 338 17.69 -13.84 12.62
CA GLU A 338 17.60 -15.30 12.69
C GLU A 338 16.57 -15.77 13.73
N ALA A 339 16.50 -15.10 14.88
CA ALA A 339 15.50 -15.40 15.92
C ALA A 339 14.07 -15.14 15.43
N LEU A 340 13.80 -13.97 14.82
CA LEU A 340 12.50 -13.62 14.26
C LEU A 340 12.09 -14.55 13.11
N PHE A 341 13.01 -14.91 12.22
CA PHE A 341 12.75 -15.85 11.14
C PHE A 341 12.42 -17.25 11.68
N THR A 342 13.20 -17.71 12.68
CA THR A 342 12.96 -19.02 13.32
C THR A 342 11.58 -19.06 13.97
N GLN A 343 11.20 -18.01 14.69
CA GLN A 343 9.90 -17.88 15.34
C GLN A 343 8.76 -17.89 14.30
N SER A 344 8.89 -17.08 13.23
CA SER A 344 7.92 -17.00 12.15
C SER A 344 7.75 -18.35 11.45
N PHE A 345 8.85 -19.01 11.07
CA PHE A 345 8.82 -20.26 10.33
C PHE A 345 8.26 -21.43 11.16
N LYS A 346 8.59 -21.49 12.47
CA LYS A 346 8.00 -22.48 13.37
C LYS A 346 6.48 -22.30 13.52
N SER A 347 5.99 -21.08 13.38
CA SER A 347 4.56 -20.76 13.40
C SER A 347 3.90 -20.90 12.01
N GLY A 348 4.66 -21.27 10.98
CA GLY A 348 4.18 -21.44 9.60
C GLY A 348 4.04 -20.14 8.82
N PHE A 349 4.56 -19.01 9.32
CA PHE A 349 4.54 -17.72 8.63
C PHE A 349 5.83 -17.53 7.84
N SER A 350 5.75 -16.87 6.68
CA SER A 350 6.93 -16.35 5.98
C SER A 350 7.44 -15.09 6.67
N ALA A 351 8.70 -14.75 6.45
CA ALA A 351 9.26 -13.46 6.82
C ALA A 351 9.45 -12.62 5.55
N ASN A 352 9.05 -11.35 5.62
CA ASN A 352 9.16 -10.37 4.55
C ASN A 352 10.00 -9.21 5.11
N THR A 353 11.24 -9.11 4.67
CA THR A 353 12.23 -8.29 5.35
C THR A 353 12.60 -7.08 4.51
N HIS A 354 12.35 -5.87 5.03
CA HIS A 354 12.86 -4.63 4.48
C HIS A 354 14.38 -4.65 4.47
N ALA A 355 14.99 -4.52 3.31
CA ALA A 355 16.41 -4.34 3.14
C ALA A 355 16.71 -3.49 1.90
N ILE A 356 17.23 -2.30 2.12
CA ILE A 356 17.55 -1.32 1.06
C ILE A 356 19.04 -1.37 0.73
N GLY A 357 19.93 -1.24 1.70
CA GLY A 357 21.37 -1.24 1.48
C GLY A 357 21.94 -2.62 1.14
N ASP A 358 23.07 -2.63 0.45
CA ASP A 358 23.75 -3.87 0.03
C ASP A 358 24.24 -4.69 1.22
N LYS A 359 24.68 -4.05 2.31
CA LYS A 359 25.02 -4.74 3.57
C LYS A 359 23.79 -5.37 4.20
N ALA A 360 22.66 -4.65 4.24
CA ALA A 360 21.42 -5.19 4.80
C ALA A 360 20.91 -6.38 3.99
N ASN A 361 20.88 -6.28 2.66
CA ASN A 361 20.50 -7.38 1.78
C ASN A 361 21.37 -8.62 2.00
N LYS A 362 22.70 -8.43 2.10
CA LYS A 362 23.63 -9.53 2.38
C LYS A 362 23.35 -10.18 3.73
N VAL A 363 23.22 -9.41 4.80
CA VAL A 363 22.96 -9.91 6.17
C VAL A 363 21.64 -10.68 6.22
N VAL A 364 20.60 -10.17 5.56
CA VAL A 364 19.27 -10.82 5.49
C VAL A 364 19.36 -12.15 4.73
N LEU A 365 20.07 -12.19 3.60
CA LEU A 365 20.29 -13.44 2.84
C LEU A 365 21.08 -14.46 3.66
N ASP A 366 22.11 -14.02 4.41
CA ASP A 366 22.89 -14.89 5.32
C ASP A 366 21.99 -15.45 6.42
N ALA A 367 21.17 -14.62 7.05
CA ALA A 367 20.21 -15.02 8.09
C ALA A 367 19.18 -16.04 7.55
N TYR A 368 18.57 -15.79 6.38
CA TYR A 368 17.67 -16.77 5.73
C TYR A 368 18.38 -18.10 5.49
N GLN A 369 19.56 -18.07 4.91
CA GLN A 369 20.33 -19.29 4.61
C GLN A 369 20.62 -20.10 5.89
N ASN A 370 20.99 -19.44 6.98
CA ASN A 370 21.27 -20.09 8.25
C ASN A 370 20.02 -20.72 8.87
N VAL A 371 18.90 -19.98 8.85
CA VAL A 371 17.64 -20.47 9.43
C VAL A 371 17.05 -21.60 8.57
N PHE A 372 17.16 -21.53 7.23
CA PHE A 372 16.69 -22.63 6.36
C PHE A 372 17.40 -23.94 6.63
N LYS A 373 18.71 -23.89 6.93
CA LYS A 373 19.49 -25.09 7.30
C LYS A 373 19.05 -25.68 8.64
N LYS A 374 18.65 -24.84 9.60
CA LYS A 374 18.31 -25.25 10.98
C LYS A 374 16.83 -25.60 11.16
N THR A 375 15.94 -24.85 10.51
CA THR A 375 14.49 -24.86 10.81
C THR A 375 13.65 -25.19 9.57
N GLY A 376 14.22 -25.07 8.37
CA GLY A 376 13.46 -25.10 7.11
C GLY A 376 12.84 -23.72 6.81
N GLY A 377 11.73 -23.70 6.09
CA GLY A 377 11.01 -22.47 5.74
C GLY A 377 11.29 -21.93 4.34
N ILE A 378 12.18 -22.55 3.56
CA ILE A 378 12.52 -22.12 2.18
C ILE A 378 11.31 -22.09 1.22
N LEU A 379 10.25 -22.87 1.50
CA LEU A 379 9.04 -22.96 0.68
C LEU A 379 7.93 -21.99 1.14
N LEU A 380 8.17 -21.20 2.17
CA LEU A 380 7.18 -20.23 2.69
C LEU A 380 7.05 -18.98 1.81
N ARG A 381 7.86 -18.85 0.74
CA ARG A 381 7.90 -17.68 -0.14
C ARG A 381 8.26 -16.41 0.64
N ASN A 382 9.40 -16.51 1.31
CA ASN A 382 9.97 -15.36 2.01
C ASN A 382 10.37 -14.28 1.01
N ARG A 383 10.34 -13.03 1.45
CA ARG A 383 10.59 -11.89 0.58
C ARG A 383 11.70 -11.00 1.17
N ILE A 384 12.40 -10.31 0.29
CA ILE A 384 13.11 -9.08 0.65
C ILE A 384 12.33 -7.93 0.03
N GLU A 385 11.81 -7.08 0.89
CA GLU A 385 11.10 -5.87 0.51
C GLU A 385 12.12 -4.82 0.11
N HIS A 386 11.85 -4.13 -0.94
CA HIS A 386 12.68 -3.18 -1.66
C HIS A 386 13.81 -3.85 -2.45
N ALA A 387 14.67 -4.69 -1.84
CA ALA A 387 15.82 -5.30 -2.52
C ALA A 387 16.52 -4.27 -3.42
N GLN A 388 16.71 -3.05 -2.88
CA GLN A 388 16.93 -1.85 -3.67
C GLN A 388 18.36 -1.74 -4.17
N ILE A 389 19.35 -2.02 -3.28
CA ILE A 389 20.77 -2.07 -3.61
C ILE A 389 21.26 -3.45 -3.23
N VAL A 390 21.57 -4.28 -4.22
CA VAL A 390 22.04 -5.66 -4.00
C VAL A 390 23.34 -5.85 -4.74
N THR A 391 24.36 -6.42 -4.08
CA THR A 391 25.61 -6.69 -4.81
C THR A 391 25.37 -7.67 -5.95
N PRO A 392 26.03 -7.54 -7.11
CA PRO A 392 25.92 -8.51 -8.20
C PRO A 392 26.16 -9.96 -7.76
N ASP A 393 27.03 -10.19 -6.75
CA ASP A 393 27.31 -11.52 -6.20
C ASP A 393 26.15 -12.09 -5.34
N ASP A 394 25.35 -11.21 -4.74
CA ASP A 394 24.21 -11.62 -3.90
C ASP A 394 22.91 -11.80 -4.72
N ILE A 395 22.77 -11.18 -5.90
CA ILE A 395 21.59 -11.33 -6.76
C ILE A 395 21.26 -12.81 -7.05
N PRO A 396 22.21 -13.70 -7.43
CA PRO A 396 21.91 -15.11 -7.69
C PRO A 396 21.39 -15.87 -6.46
N ARG A 397 21.68 -15.39 -5.25
CA ARG A 397 21.23 -16.02 -4.00
C ARG A 397 19.73 -15.94 -3.81
N PHE A 398 19.05 -14.92 -4.33
CA PHE A 398 17.60 -14.83 -4.29
C PHE A 398 16.96 -16.06 -4.94
N LYS A 399 17.37 -16.42 -6.14
CA LYS A 399 16.88 -17.64 -6.81
C LYS A 399 17.27 -18.91 -6.05
N ALA A 400 18.52 -19.02 -5.63
CA ALA A 400 19.02 -20.20 -4.94
C ALA A 400 18.29 -20.46 -3.60
N LEU A 401 17.95 -19.40 -2.86
CA LEU A 401 17.23 -19.45 -1.59
C LEU A 401 15.70 -19.30 -1.76
N LYS A 402 15.20 -19.19 -3.00
CA LYS A 402 13.77 -18.96 -3.32
C LYS A 402 13.19 -17.73 -2.62
N ILE A 403 14.00 -16.69 -2.45
CA ILE A 403 13.57 -15.39 -1.93
C ILE A 403 12.99 -14.57 -3.07
N ILE A 404 11.84 -13.94 -2.83
CA ILE A 404 11.16 -13.09 -3.79
C ILE A 404 11.63 -11.64 -3.59
N PRO A 405 12.24 -11.00 -4.61
CA PRO A 405 12.44 -9.55 -4.58
C PRO A 405 11.08 -8.86 -4.75
N SER A 406 10.70 -8.07 -3.75
CA SER A 406 9.47 -7.29 -3.73
C SER A 406 9.83 -5.82 -3.89
N MET A 407 9.67 -5.30 -5.10
CA MET A 407 10.31 -4.06 -5.55
C MET A 407 9.27 -2.99 -5.90
N GLN A 408 9.68 -1.72 -5.80
CA GLN A 408 8.85 -0.56 -6.11
C GLN A 408 9.46 0.21 -7.28
N PRO A 409 8.92 0.04 -8.51
CA PRO A 409 9.52 0.68 -9.67
C PRO A 409 9.57 2.22 -9.60
N VAL A 410 8.60 2.85 -8.94
CA VAL A 410 8.59 4.31 -8.75
C VAL A 410 9.80 4.78 -7.96
N HIS A 411 10.26 4.01 -6.95
CA HIS A 411 11.45 4.38 -6.16
C HIS A 411 12.69 4.61 -7.04
N ALA A 412 12.87 3.85 -8.13
CA ALA A 412 14.00 4.08 -9.02
C ALA A 412 13.96 5.46 -9.70
N THR A 413 12.77 5.91 -10.11
CA THR A 413 12.61 7.19 -10.80
C THR A 413 12.52 8.39 -9.86
N SER A 414 12.07 8.19 -8.63
CA SER A 414 12.11 9.23 -7.59
C SER A 414 13.50 9.37 -6.97
N ASP A 415 14.22 8.27 -6.83
CA ASP A 415 15.54 8.23 -6.17
C ASP A 415 16.72 8.52 -7.11
N MET A 416 16.61 8.37 -8.43
CA MET A 416 17.73 8.35 -9.37
C MET A 416 18.75 9.49 -9.18
N HIS A 417 18.29 10.73 -8.98
CA HIS A 417 19.19 11.87 -8.81
C HIS A 417 19.97 11.82 -7.50
N MET A 418 19.33 11.32 -6.46
CA MET A 418 19.90 11.15 -5.13
C MET A 418 20.82 9.91 -5.09
N ALA A 419 20.40 8.82 -5.71
CA ALA A 419 21.15 7.57 -5.73
C ALA A 419 22.53 7.74 -6.36
N GLU A 420 22.62 8.46 -7.48
CA GLU A 420 23.90 8.76 -8.16
C GLU A 420 24.87 9.60 -7.32
N GLN A 421 24.35 10.43 -6.41
CA GLN A 421 25.18 11.21 -5.49
C GLN A 421 25.65 10.40 -4.29
N ARG A 422 24.87 9.42 -3.83
CA ARG A 422 25.08 8.68 -2.60
C ARG A 422 25.82 7.36 -2.77
N LEU A 423 25.78 6.80 -3.97
CA LEU A 423 26.30 5.48 -4.27
C LEU A 423 27.45 5.55 -5.26
N THR A 424 28.43 4.66 -5.10
CA THR A 424 29.47 4.41 -6.09
C THR A 424 28.91 3.65 -7.31
N GLU A 425 29.57 3.70 -8.45
CA GLU A 425 29.18 2.91 -9.64
C GLU A 425 29.13 1.41 -9.35
N LYS A 426 29.97 0.90 -8.47
CA LYS A 426 29.93 -0.49 -8.03
C LYS A 426 28.63 -0.84 -7.31
N GLN A 427 28.16 0.01 -6.38
CA GLN A 427 26.89 -0.16 -5.69
C GLN A 427 25.69 0.02 -6.65
N LEU A 428 25.78 1.00 -7.55
CA LEU A 428 24.75 1.26 -8.56
C LEU A 428 24.59 0.10 -9.56
N SER A 429 25.63 -0.73 -9.77
CA SER A 429 25.55 -1.87 -10.70
C SER A 429 24.54 -2.96 -10.31
N GLY A 430 24.13 -3.03 -9.06
CA GLY A 430 23.09 -3.94 -8.58
C GLY A 430 21.90 -3.21 -7.95
N ALA A 431 21.76 -1.89 -8.21
CA ALA A 431 20.68 -1.10 -7.65
C ALA A 431 19.44 -1.13 -8.56
N TYR A 432 18.26 -1.32 -7.96
CA TYR A 432 16.95 -1.38 -8.65
C TYR A 432 16.96 -2.37 -9.83
N ALA A 433 17.55 -3.57 -9.62
CA ALA A 433 17.95 -4.51 -10.67
C ALA A 433 16.85 -5.52 -11.02
N TRP A 434 15.61 -5.08 -11.24
CA TRP A 434 14.46 -5.97 -11.46
C TRP A 434 14.52 -6.78 -12.75
N GLN A 435 15.10 -6.27 -13.83
CA GLN A 435 15.31 -7.03 -15.07
C GLN A 435 16.34 -8.14 -14.85
N THR A 436 17.42 -7.83 -14.15
CA THR A 436 18.43 -8.82 -13.76
C THR A 436 17.82 -9.93 -12.90
N PHE A 437 16.94 -9.61 -11.94
CA PHE A 437 16.22 -10.62 -11.16
C PHE A 437 15.30 -11.50 -12.04
N LEU A 438 14.59 -10.93 -12.99
CA LEU A 438 13.75 -11.70 -13.92
C LEU A 438 14.59 -12.60 -14.85
N GLN A 439 15.69 -12.09 -15.41
CA GLN A 439 16.56 -12.85 -16.32
C GLN A 439 17.17 -14.09 -15.64
N GLN A 440 17.49 -14.03 -14.36
CA GLN A 440 17.92 -15.22 -13.63
C GLN A 440 16.76 -16.19 -13.29
N GLY A 441 15.49 -15.79 -13.52
CA GLY A 441 14.30 -16.59 -13.27
C GLY A 441 13.73 -16.45 -11.85
N SER A 442 14.00 -15.33 -11.16
CA SER A 442 13.25 -14.95 -9.95
C SER A 442 11.87 -14.43 -10.33
N VAL A 443 10.88 -14.64 -9.46
CA VAL A 443 9.60 -13.95 -9.57
C VAL A 443 9.75 -12.58 -8.90
N VAL A 444 9.47 -11.51 -9.62
CA VAL A 444 9.44 -10.15 -9.06
C VAL A 444 7.99 -9.81 -8.71
N ALA A 445 7.76 -9.34 -7.50
CA ALA A 445 6.48 -8.77 -7.06
C ALA A 445 6.62 -7.24 -7.01
N ALA A 446 5.74 -6.52 -7.70
CA ALA A 446 5.80 -5.06 -7.76
C ALA A 446 4.73 -4.41 -6.88
N GLY A 447 5.07 -3.30 -6.28
CA GLY A 447 4.19 -2.45 -5.47
C GLY A 447 4.60 -0.99 -5.54
N SER A 448 3.97 -0.13 -4.75
CA SER A 448 4.25 1.31 -4.70
C SER A 448 4.86 1.77 -3.38
N ASP A 449 4.66 1.01 -2.30
CA ASP A 449 4.99 1.42 -0.92
C ASP A 449 4.17 2.66 -0.48
N TYR A 450 2.92 2.77 -0.96
CA TYR A 450 2.05 3.85 -0.52
C TYR A 450 1.87 3.85 1.01
N PRO A 451 1.81 4.99 1.68
CA PRO A 451 1.77 6.36 1.17
C PRO A 451 3.14 7.04 1.01
N VAL A 452 4.25 6.29 1.03
CA VAL A 452 5.59 6.83 0.75
C VAL A 452 5.62 7.41 -0.67
N GLU A 453 5.15 6.62 -1.64
CA GLU A 453 4.86 7.07 -2.99
C GLU A 453 3.34 7.11 -3.24
N LEU A 454 2.93 7.63 -4.39
CA LEU A 454 1.53 7.58 -4.80
C LEU A 454 1.11 6.14 -5.12
N ALA A 455 -0.12 5.78 -4.73
CA ALA A 455 -0.65 4.43 -4.94
C ALA A 455 -1.00 4.10 -6.41
N ASN A 456 -0.76 5.03 -7.36
CA ASN A 456 -1.12 4.84 -8.76
C ASN A 456 -0.25 3.76 -9.44
N PRO A 457 -0.76 2.56 -9.75
CA PRO A 457 0.05 1.49 -10.33
C PRO A 457 0.52 1.79 -11.76
N PHE A 458 -0.13 2.73 -12.47
CA PHE A 458 0.31 3.13 -13.80
C PHE A 458 1.59 3.97 -13.77
N ASP A 459 1.89 4.66 -12.66
CA ASP A 459 3.20 5.28 -12.42
C ASP A 459 4.27 4.20 -12.25
N GLY A 460 3.97 3.14 -11.49
CA GLY A 460 4.84 1.99 -11.34
C GLY A 460 5.10 1.25 -12.65
N LEU A 461 4.05 1.00 -13.44
CA LEU A 461 4.18 0.40 -14.78
C LEU A 461 5.01 1.28 -15.72
N TYR A 462 4.78 2.60 -15.72
CA TYR A 462 5.56 3.54 -16.50
C TYR A 462 7.04 3.51 -16.08
N SER A 463 7.32 3.62 -14.79
CA SER A 463 8.68 3.60 -14.24
C SER A 463 9.40 2.28 -14.55
N ALA A 464 8.72 1.15 -14.47
CA ALA A 464 9.28 -0.17 -14.78
C ALA A 464 9.70 -0.29 -16.26
N ILE A 465 8.93 0.31 -17.17
CA ILE A 465 9.11 0.19 -18.63
C ILE A 465 10.05 1.26 -19.16
N THR A 466 10.13 2.43 -18.53
CA THR A 466 10.89 3.56 -19.07
C THR A 466 12.10 3.94 -18.25
N ARG A 467 12.04 3.78 -16.93
CA ARG A 467 13.01 4.32 -15.97
C ARG A 467 13.23 5.84 -16.13
N MET A 468 12.16 6.54 -16.47
CA MET A 468 12.10 8.00 -16.63
C MET A 468 11.13 8.60 -15.63
N ASP A 469 11.36 9.85 -15.25
CA ASP A 469 10.35 10.66 -14.55
C ASP A 469 9.23 11.11 -15.50
N HIS A 470 8.22 11.81 -14.99
CA HIS A 470 7.11 12.32 -15.79
C HIS A 470 7.53 13.43 -16.76
N ASN A 471 8.73 14.03 -16.60
CA ASN A 471 9.35 14.96 -17.55
C ASN A 471 10.10 14.21 -18.67
N LYS A 472 10.07 12.88 -18.66
CA LYS A 472 10.76 11.98 -19.60
C LYS A 472 12.29 12.08 -19.48
N LEU A 473 12.78 12.29 -18.27
CA LEU A 473 14.20 12.37 -17.98
C LEU A 473 14.65 11.19 -17.09
N PRO A 474 15.89 10.70 -17.27
CA PRO A 474 16.80 10.98 -18.40
C PRO A 474 16.27 10.37 -19.70
N GLU A 475 16.56 10.96 -20.87
CA GLU A 475 15.96 10.66 -22.17
C GLU A 475 15.95 9.18 -22.56
N ASN A 476 16.95 8.41 -22.17
CA ASN A 476 17.05 6.97 -22.47
C ASN A 476 16.68 6.08 -21.27
N GLY A 477 16.17 6.65 -20.20
CA GLY A 477 15.92 5.95 -18.93
C GLY A 477 17.17 5.77 -18.07
N TRP A 478 17.01 5.96 -16.79
CA TRP A 478 18.08 5.75 -15.81
C TRP A 478 18.42 4.26 -15.71
N ARG A 479 19.70 3.90 -15.99
CA ARG A 479 20.18 2.50 -16.02
C ARG A 479 19.27 1.62 -16.91
N ALA A 480 19.16 1.99 -18.17
CA ALA A 480 18.20 1.43 -19.14
C ALA A 480 18.31 -0.10 -19.35
N SER A 481 19.40 -0.74 -18.93
CA SER A 481 19.52 -2.21 -18.92
C SER A 481 18.49 -2.91 -18.05
N GLU A 482 17.90 -2.19 -17.10
CA GLU A 482 16.94 -2.71 -16.12
C GLU A 482 15.47 -2.41 -16.50
N VAL A 483 15.17 -1.90 -17.69
CA VAL A 483 13.79 -1.70 -18.15
C VAL A 483 13.09 -3.04 -18.38
N LEU A 484 11.81 -3.10 -18.05
CA LEU A 484 10.96 -4.27 -18.31
C LEU A 484 10.21 -4.15 -19.63
N SER A 485 9.86 -5.29 -20.21
CA SER A 485 8.79 -5.34 -21.22
C SER A 485 7.44 -4.95 -20.60
N ARG A 486 6.46 -4.57 -21.43
CA ARG A 486 5.08 -4.32 -20.94
C ARG A 486 4.46 -5.57 -20.32
N GLU A 487 4.77 -6.72 -20.88
CA GLU A 487 4.31 -8.00 -20.38
C GLU A 487 4.88 -8.31 -19.00
N ASP A 488 6.20 -8.13 -18.82
CA ASP A 488 6.86 -8.40 -17.53
C ASP A 488 6.42 -7.42 -16.45
N ALA A 489 6.27 -6.13 -16.80
CA ALA A 489 5.77 -5.11 -15.89
C ALA A 489 4.33 -5.42 -15.45
N LEU A 490 3.42 -5.75 -16.38
CA LEU A 490 2.05 -6.16 -16.03
C LEU A 490 2.06 -7.43 -15.18
N ARG A 491 2.91 -8.40 -15.50
CA ARG A 491 3.07 -9.63 -14.74
C ARG A 491 3.54 -9.37 -13.31
N ALA A 492 4.46 -8.45 -13.10
CA ALA A 492 4.93 -8.08 -11.77
C ALA A 492 3.83 -7.44 -10.89
N PHE A 493 2.96 -6.60 -11.49
CA PHE A 493 1.79 -5.99 -10.83
C PHE A 493 0.52 -6.87 -10.82
N THR A 494 0.61 -8.13 -11.21
CA THR A 494 -0.52 -9.08 -11.22
C THR A 494 -0.08 -10.44 -10.67
N LEU A 495 0.43 -11.35 -11.51
CA LEU A 495 0.84 -12.70 -11.13
C LEU A 495 2.02 -12.70 -10.14
N GLY A 496 2.94 -11.74 -10.22
CA GLY A 496 4.07 -11.61 -9.27
C GLY A 496 3.58 -11.39 -7.85
N GLY A 497 2.68 -10.41 -7.65
CA GLY A 497 2.02 -10.18 -6.37
C GLY A 497 1.20 -11.39 -5.91
N ALA A 498 0.39 -11.97 -6.81
CA ALA A 498 -0.39 -13.17 -6.50
C ALA A 498 0.50 -14.35 -6.07
N TYR A 499 1.62 -14.58 -6.76
CA TYR A 499 2.59 -15.61 -6.39
C TYR A 499 3.20 -15.36 -5.01
N ALA A 500 3.58 -14.11 -4.72
CA ALA A 500 4.15 -13.76 -3.42
C ALA A 500 3.19 -14.03 -2.25
N ALA A 501 1.87 -13.99 -2.52
CA ALA A 501 0.80 -14.28 -1.56
C ALA A 501 0.31 -15.74 -1.59
N HIS A 502 0.87 -16.65 -2.40
CA HIS A 502 0.34 -18.00 -2.67
C HIS A 502 -1.08 -18.00 -3.27
N GLN A 503 -1.43 -16.98 -4.02
CA GLN A 503 -2.77 -16.80 -4.61
C GLN A 503 -2.77 -16.87 -6.14
N GLU A 504 -1.67 -17.26 -6.79
CA GLU A 504 -1.53 -17.30 -8.25
C GLU A 504 -2.54 -18.22 -8.97
N PHE A 505 -3.15 -19.16 -8.25
CA PHE A 505 -4.23 -20.01 -8.76
C PHE A 505 -5.63 -19.45 -8.46
N LYS A 506 -5.69 -18.29 -7.78
CA LYS A 506 -6.95 -17.64 -7.39
C LYS A 506 -7.16 -16.29 -8.06
N VAL A 507 -6.10 -15.49 -8.22
CA VAL A 507 -6.10 -14.12 -8.76
C VAL A 507 -4.87 -13.85 -9.63
N GLY A 508 -4.68 -12.62 -10.11
CA GLY A 508 -3.51 -12.18 -10.87
C GLY A 508 -3.58 -12.49 -12.37
N SER A 509 -4.58 -13.25 -12.82
CA SER A 509 -4.90 -13.44 -14.24
C SER A 509 -6.37 -13.83 -14.41
N LEU A 510 -6.88 -13.79 -15.65
CA LEU A 510 -8.26 -14.15 -15.96
C LEU A 510 -8.40 -15.58 -16.52
N GLU A 511 -7.53 -16.48 -16.08
CA GLU A 511 -7.62 -17.90 -16.41
C GLU A 511 -8.87 -18.53 -15.77
N LYS A 512 -9.41 -19.56 -16.43
CA LYS A 512 -10.62 -20.27 -15.98
C LYS A 512 -10.48 -20.76 -14.53
N GLY A 513 -11.50 -20.49 -13.72
CA GLY A 513 -11.60 -20.90 -12.32
C GLY A 513 -11.06 -19.86 -11.32
N LYS A 514 -10.28 -18.89 -11.75
CA LYS A 514 -9.82 -17.78 -10.90
C LYS A 514 -10.95 -16.79 -10.63
N TRP A 515 -10.81 -15.97 -9.61
CA TRP A 515 -11.72 -14.86 -9.35
C TRP A 515 -11.69 -13.87 -10.51
N ALA A 516 -12.85 -13.35 -10.87
CA ALA A 516 -12.99 -12.35 -11.91
C ALA A 516 -12.70 -10.95 -11.33
N ASP A 517 -11.41 -10.75 -11.02
CA ASP A 517 -10.86 -9.46 -10.62
C ASP A 517 -10.26 -8.81 -11.87
N PHE A 518 -10.84 -7.70 -12.32
CA PHE A 518 -10.42 -7.03 -13.55
C PHE A 518 -10.73 -5.54 -13.53
N ILE A 519 -10.07 -4.81 -14.43
CA ILE A 519 -10.27 -3.38 -14.64
C ILE A 519 -10.60 -3.09 -16.10
N LEU A 520 -11.40 -2.04 -16.32
CA LEU A 520 -11.54 -1.39 -17.62
C LEU A 520 -10.79 -0.05 -17.59
N ILE A 521 -9.96 0.20 -18.58
CA ILE A 521 -9.14 1.40 -18.71
C ILE A 521 -9.35 2.07 -20.06
N ASP A 522 -9.10 3.40 -20.11
CA ASP A 522 -9.35 4.24 -21.30
C ASP A 522 -8.28 4.13 -22.39
N LYS A 523 -7.11 3.55 -22.10
CA LYS A 523 -5.99 3.42 -23.03
C LYS A 523 -5.66 1.96 -23.31
N ASP A 524 -5.23 1.65 -24.53
CA ASP A 524 -4.67 0.33 -24.83
C ASP A 524 -3.25 0.25 -24.27
N TYR A 525 -3.12 -0.41 -23.11
CA TYR A 525 -1.85 -0.55 -22.40
C TYR A 525 -0.71 -1.09 -23.28
N PHE A 526 -1.01 -1.99 -24.21
CA PHE A 526 -0.01 -2.61 -25.07
C PHE A 526 0.35 -1.76 -26.31
N LYS A 527 -0.50 -0.79 -26.67
CA LYS A 527 -0.31 0.03 -27.90
C LYS A 527 -0.07 1.50 -27.63
N VAL A 528 -0.54 2.03 -26.50
CA VAL A 528 -0.34 3.44 -26.15
C VAL A 528 1.14 3.80 -26.16
N PRO A 529 1.55 5.00 -26.63
CA PRO A 529 2.94 5.45 -26.48
C PRO A 529 3.40 5.31 -25.04
N VAL A 530 4.62 4.83 -24.81
CA VAL A 530 5.12 4.54 -23.45
C VAL A 530 5.00 5.74 -22.51
N GLY A 531 5.27 6.95 -23.01
CA GLY A 531 5.15 8.21 -22.24
C GLY A 531 3.73 8.64 -21.90
N GLU A 532 2.71 7.84 -22.24
CA GLU A 532 1.30 8.09 -21.91
C GLU A 532 0.72 7.03 -20.94
N ILE A 533 1.52 6.03 -20.56
CA ILE A 533 1.05 4.94 -19.67
C ILE A 533 0.59 5.50 -18.31
N TYR A 534 1.37 6.38 -17.68
CA TYR A 534 1.02 6.95 -16.39
C TYR A 534 -0.24 7.83 -16.40
N LYS A 535 -0.69 8.27 -17.59
CA LYS A 535 -1.93 9.03 -17.79
C LYS A 535 -3.15 8.13 -18.04
N THR A 536 -3.04 6.84 -17.79
CA THR A 536 -4.15 5.91 -17.96
C THR A 536 -5.20 6.13 -16.88
N ASN A 537 -6.47 6.22 -17.29
CA ASN A 537 -7.59 6.31 -16.36
C ASN A 537 -8.28 4.96 -16.20
N VAL A 538 -8.55 4.60 -14.96
CA VAL A 538 -9.41 3.45 -14.63
C VAL A 538 -10.85 3.88 -14.76
N LEU A 539 -11.60 3.20 -15.62
CA LEU A 539 -13.03 3.44 -15.84
C LEU A 539 -13.89 2.61 -14.90
N GLN A 540 -13.51 1.36 -14.69
CA GLN A 540 -14.20 0.45 -13.78
C GLN A 540 -13.22 -0.51 -13.13
N THR A 541 -13.49 -0.86 -11.86
CA THR A 541 -12.78 -1.90 -11.12
C THR A 541 -13.78 -2.94 -10.61
N TRP A 542 -13.46 -4.20 -10.88
CA TRP A 542 -14.30 -5.34 -10.54
C TRP A 542 -13.51 -6.30 -9.64
N VAL A 543 -14.11 -6.71 -8.53
CA VAL A 543 -13.55 -7.69 -7.60
C VAL A 543 -14.55 -8.83 -7.42
N ALA A 544 -14.12 -10.07 -7.59
CA ALA A 544 -14.99 -11.25 -7.55
C ALA A 544 -16.23 -11.13 -8.46
N GLY A 545 -16.07 -10.53 -9.68
CA GLY A 545 -17.14 -10.32 -10.63
C GLY A 545 -18.20 -9.29 -10.19
N ILE A 546 -17.90 -8.49 -9.17
CA ILE A 546 -18.75 -7.38 -8.69
C ILE A 546 -18.05 -6.07 -9.00
N LYS A 547 -18.75 -5.14 -9.67
CA LYS A 547 -18.23 -3.80 -9.91
C LYS A 547 -18.14 -3.04 -8.59
N ARG A 548 -16.94 -2.69 -8.17
CA ARG A 548 -16.64 -1.97 -6.93
C ARG A 548 -16.36 -0.49 -7.14
N TYR A 549 -15.91 -0.12 -8.35
CA TYR A 549 -15.67 1.27 -8.73
C TYR A 549 -16.13 1.53 -10.15
N GLU A 550 -16.64 2.72 -10.41
CA GLU A 550 -16.96 3.26 -11.73
C GLU A 550 -16.67 4.75 -11.74
N LYS A 551 -15.85 5.20 -12.70
CA LYS A 551 -15.53 6.62 -12.87
C LYS A 551 -16.78 7.39 -13.29
N THR A 552 -17.15 8.40 -12.52
CA THR A 552 -18.30 9.26 -12.84
C THR A 552 -17.93 10.33 -13.86
N LYS A 553 -18.90 10.77 -14.70
CA LYS A 553 -18.63 11.81 -15.71
C LYS A 553 -18.23 13.18 -15.13
N THR A 554 -18.44 13.39 -13.83
CA THR A 554 -18.15 14.65 -13.13
C THR A 554 -16.68 14.77 -12.68
N GLU A 555 -15.92 13.68 -12.66
CA GLU A 555 -14.51 13.67 -12.21
C GLU A 555 -13.52 14.21 -13.26
N ASN A 556 -14.01 14.60 -14.46
CA ASN A 556 -13.17 15.14 -15.53
C ASN A 556 -12.78 16.63 -15.37
N THR A 557 -13.13 17.32 -14.26
CA THR A 557 -13.00 18.78 -14.16
C THR A 557 -12.08 19.27 -13.03
N THR A 558 -11.42 18.41 -12.26
CA THR A 558 -10.66 18.86 -11.07
C THR A 558 -9.16 18.54 -11.07
N GLU A 559 -8.60 18.06 -12.18
CA GLU A 559 -7.14 17.94 -12.34
C GLU A 559 -6.66 18.92 -13.43
N LYS A 560 -6.45 20.18 -13.04
CA LYS A 560 -5.60 21.15 -13.74
C LYS A 560 -4.66 21.82 -12.75
#